data_c82adf7c88ff81678a55e317217e1630
#
_entry.id   c82adf7c88ff81678a55e317217e1630
#
_cell.length_a   1.000
_cell.length_b   1.000
_cell.length_c   1.000
_cell.angle_alpha   90.00
_cell.angle_beta   90.00
_cell.angle_gamma   90.00
#
_symmetry.space_group_name_H-M   'P 1'
#
loop_
_entity.id
_entity.type
_entity.pdbx_description
1 polymer ?
#
loop_
_entity_poly.entity_id
_entity_poly.type
_entity_poly.pdbx_seq_one_letter_code
_entity_poly.pdbx_strand_id
1 'polypeptide(L)'
;TKKKHRVLWDAELPTLKKELFFTTIHSFLFNKSQIQRFLKKTKHTIYTAEYGYDTNFLEIFYRVLGVAFDQKKIHHRRILMLYTSYLHKGIVENYFLSHLKYHRNTQSPILVGLGTIARGAAGNEPILSSKRLAHDLSVLKKEKVKDIVIYRLGGLNREYVRVLKNYK
;
A
#
# COMPACT_ATOMS: atom_id res chain seq x y z
N THR A 1 13.35 -28.36 7.20
CA THR A 1 13.47 -26.90 6.90
C THR A 1 12.21 -26.19 7.34
N LYS A 2 12.30 -25.36 8.43
CA LYS A 2 11.17 -24.55 8.90
C LYS A 2 10.77 -23.58 7.80
N LYS A 3 9.57 -23.73 7.23
CA LYS A 3 9.01 -22.79 6.25
C LYS A 3 8.98 -21.39 6.87
N LYS A 4 9.71 -20.43 6.29
CA LYS A 4 9.59 -19.02 6.67
C LYS A 4 8.25 -18.52 6.15
N HIS A 5 7.34 -18.21 7.05
CA HIS A 5 6.07 -17.58 6.68
C HIS A 5 6.29 -16.13 6.27
N ARG A 6 5.48 -15.66 5.32
CA ARG A 6 5.38 -14.24 4.96
C ARG A 6 4.13 -13.69 5.63
N VAL A 7 4.26 -12.56 6.29
CA VAL A 7 3.15 -11.91 6.99
C VAL A 7 2.87 -10.58 6.32
N LEU A 8 1.64 -10.35 5.92
CA LEU A 8 1.15 -9.05 5.48
C LEU A 8 0.44 -8.39 6.66
N TRP A 9 0.91 -7.22 7.04
CA TRP A 9 0.26 -6.33 7.99
C TRP A 9 -0.40 -5.19 7.23
N ASP A 10 -1.70 -5.12 7.29
CA ASP A 10 -2.48 -4.04 6.70
C ASP A 10 -2.62 -2.91 7.73
N ALA A 11 -1.91 -1.80 7.48
CA ALA A 11 -1.83 -0.66 8.39
C ALA A 11 -2.84 0.42 7.98
N GLU A 12 -4.12 0.05 7.90
CA GLU A 12 -5.20 0.98 7.57
C GLU A 12 -5.83 1.60 8.82
N LEU A 13 -6.19 2.89 8.70
CA LEU A 13 -7.06 3.53 9.69
C LEU A 13 -8.51 3.07 9.47
N PRO A 14 -9.28 2.89 10.53
CA PRO A 14 -10.70 2.51 10.41
C PRO A 14 -11.53 3.71 9.93
N THR A 15 -11.37 4.09 8.66
CA THR A 15 -11.97 5.30 8.08
C THR A 15 -13.43 5.12 7.64
N LEU A 16 -13.95 3.89 7.62
CA LEU A 16 -15.24 3.56 7.02
C LEU A 16 -16.45 4.00 7.86
N LYS A 17 -16.30 4.10 9.17
CA LYS A 17 -17.37 4.58 10.08
C LYS A 17 -16.79 5.58 11.07
N LYS A 18 -17.32 6.80 11.09
CA LYS A 18 -16.85 7.89 11.99
C LYS A 18 -16.83 7.45 13.46
N GLU A 19 -17.83 6.69 13.89
CA GLU A 19 -17.95 6.18 15.26
C GLU A 19 -16.84 5.18 15.61
N LEU A 20 -16.48 4.30 14.67
CA LEU A 20 -15.39 3.36 14.85
C LEU A 20 -14.01 4.04 14.79
N PHE A 21 -13.90 5.17 14.10
CA PHE A 21 -12.64 5.90 14.00
C PHE A 21 -12.15 6.35 15.38
N PHE A 22 -13.01 7.00 16.16
CA PHE A 22 -12.60 7.53 17.47
C PHE A 22 -12.30 6.43 18.51
N THR A 23 -13.08 5.37 18.54
CA THR A 23 -12.85 4.25 19.46
C THR A 23 -11.64 3.40 19.06
N THR A 24 -11.46 3.16 17.77
CA THR A 24 -10.41 2.30 17.26
C THR A 24 -9.06 2.99 17.19
N ILE A 25 -9.02 4.30 16.90
CA ILE A 25 -7.76 5.04 16.87
C ILE A 25 -7.11 5.10 18.25
N HIS A 26 -7.92 5.27 19.31
CA HIS A 26 -7.39 5.23 20.68
C HIS A 26 -6.75 3.88 21.00
N SER A 27 -7.47 2.79 20.73
CA SER A 27 -6.96 1.43 20.94
C SER A 27 -5.72 1.15 20.07
N PHE A 28 -5.69 1.66 18.84
CA PHE A 28 -4.56 1.52 17.93
C PHE A 28 -3.32 2.25 18.46
N LEU A 29 -3.47 3.51 18.89
CA LEU A 29 -2.38 4.29 19.48
C LEU A 29 -1.85 3.66 20.77
N PHE A 30 -2.75 3.13 21.59
CA PHE A 30 -2.38 2.44 22.83
C PHE A 30 -1.58 1.16 22.55
N ASN A 31 -1.97 0.38 21.54
CA ASN A 31 -1.30 -0.86 21.18
C ASN A 31 -0.09 -0.68 20.23
N LYS A 32 0.16 0.52 19.72
CA LYS A 32 1.24 0.82 18.76
C LYS A 32 2.60 0.30 19.22
N SER A 33 2.95 0.50 20.50
CA SER A 33 4.23 0.05 21.06
C SER A 33 4.37 -1.48 21.04
N GLN A 34 3.27 -2.20 21.28
CA GLN A 34 3.24 -3.66 21.23
C GLN A 34 3.41 -4.17 19.80
N ILE A 35 2.71 -3.55 18.84
CA ILE A 35 2.84 -3.86 17.42
C ILE A 35 4.28 -3.64 16.95
N GLN A 36 4.86 -2.49 17.25
CA GLN A 36 6.25 -2.19 16.88
C GLN A 36 7.24 -3.17 17.53
N ARG A 37 7.01 -3.58 18.76
CA ARG A 37 7.82 -4.58 19.44
C ARG A 37 7.73 -5.94 18.78
N PHE A 38 6.52 -6.36 18.38
CA PHE A 38 6.30 -7.58 17.63
C PHE A 38 7.03 -7.54 16.29
N LEU A 39 6.86 -6.46 15.51
CA LEU A 39 7.51 -6.27 14.20
C LEU A 39 9.03 -6.30 14.29
N LYS A 40 9.62 -5.76 15.36
CA LYS A 40 11.07 -5.80 15.61
C LYS A 40 11.59 -7.18 15.98
N LYS A 41 10.81 -7.97 16.71
CA LYS A 41 11.24 -9.26 17.26
C LYS A 41 11.01 -10.44 16.33
N THR A 42 10.11 -10.30 15.36
CA THR A 42 9.75 -11.40 14.48
C THR A 42 10.89 -11.75 13.52
N LYS A 43 11.07 -13.07 13.29
CA LYS A 43 12.01 -13.61 12.28
C LYS A 43 11.36 -13.80 10.91
N HIS A 44 10.08 -13.49 10.78
CA HIS A 44 9.35 -13.62 9.52
C HIS A 44 9.58 -12.41 8.61
N THR A 45 9.49 -12.63 7.30
CA THR A 45 9.45 -11.52 6.35
C THR A 45 8.10 -10.82 6.46
N ILE A 46 8.11 -9.56 6.89
CA ILE A 46 6.92 -8.75 7.05
C ILE A 46 6.75 -7.84 5.83
N TYR A 47 5.54 -7.77 5.37
CA TYR A 47 5.08 -6.76 4.42
C TYR A 47 4.10 -5.85 5.16
N THR A 48 4.24 -4.55 5.00
CA THR A 48 3.29 -3.57 5.56
C THR A 48 2.60 -2.88 4.40
N ALA A 49 1.28 -2.92 4.36
CA ALA A 49 0.49 -2.07 3.47
C ALA A 49 0.30 -0.72 4.16
N GLU A 50 0.81 0.34 3.56
CA GLU A 50 0.84 1.67 4.14
C GLU A 50 0.23 2.69 3.17
N TYR A 51 -0.37 3.76 3.69
CA TYR A 51 -0.83 4.87 2.86
C TYR A 51 0.33 5.49 2.07
N GLY A 52 0.04 5.91 0.84
CA GLY A 52 1.00 6.69 0.05
C GLY A 52 1.27 8.05 0.71
N TYR A 53 2.52 8.45 0.75
CA TYR A 53 2.94 9.78 1.17
C TYR A 53 4.13 10.23 0.33
N ASP A 54 4.21 11.53 0.10
CA ASP A 54 5.20 12.17 -0.77
C ASP A 54 5.92 13.34 -0.08
N THR A 55 5.66 13.53 1.21
CA THR A 55 6.30 14.56 2.04
C THR A 55 6.74 14.01 3.39
N ASN A 56 7.80 14.60 3.96
CA ASN A 56 8.26 14.27 5.31
C ASN A 56 7.18 14.50 6.37
N PHE A 57 6.36 15.54 6.20
CA PHE A 57 5.29 15.85 7.14
C PHE A 57 4.26 14.71 7.20
N LEU A 58 3.78 14.24 6.05
CA LEU A 58 2.83 13.13 5.98
C LEU A 58 3.45 11.82 6.51
N GLU A 59 4.73 11.57 6.21
CA GLU A 59 5.42 10.41 6.76
C GLU A 59 5.46 10.44 8.29
N ILE A 60 5.84 11.57 8.89
CA ILE A 60 5.88 11.72 10.34
C ILE A 60 4.47 11.56 10.92
N PHE A 61 3.48 12.21 10.31
CA PHE A 61 2.08 12.13 10.75
C PHE A 61 1.56 10.68 10.75
N TYR A 62 1.77 9.94 9.66
CA TYR A 62 1.38 8.52 9.59
C TYR A 62 2.17 7.62 10.54
N ARG A 63 3.44 7.94 10.81
CA ARG A 63 4.21 7.25 11.84
C ARG A 63 3.68 7.52 13.26
N VAL A 64 3.27 8.75 13.54
CA VAL A 64 2.62 9.10 14.82
C VAL A 64 1.31 8.35 14.98
N LEU A 65 0.51 8.28 13.94
CA LEU A 65 -0.73 7.48 13.93
C LEU A 65 -0.46 5.97 13.99
N GLY A 66 0.74 5.50 13.66
CA GLY A 66 1.11 4.07 13.68
C GLY A 66 0.69 3.30 12.42
N VAL A 67 0.36 3.99 11.34
CA VAL A 67 0.01 3.41 10.02
C VAL A 67 1.14 3.50 9.01
N ALA A 68 2.29 3.99 9.41
CA ALA A 68 3.56 3.89 8.68
C ALA A 68 4.68 3.52 9.65
N PHE A 69 5.69 2.81 9.16
CA PHE A 69 6.77 2.30 9.98
C PHE A 69 8.14 2.77 9.50
N ASP A 70 9.05 3.02 10.45
CA ASP A 70 10.42 3.40 10.16
C ASP A 70 11.25 2.19 9.72
N GLN A 71 11.62 2.12 8.45
CA GLN A 71 12.42 1.02 7.91
C GLN A 71 13.83 0.94 8.49
N LYS A 72 14.35 2.01 9.09
CA LYS A 72 15.63 2.00 9.82
C LYS A 72 15.51 1.26 11.15
N LYS A 73 14.31 1.25 11.74
CA LYS A 73 14.03 0.65 13.04
C LYS A 73 13.36 -0.73 12.96
N ILE A 74 12.66 -1.00 11.86
CA ILE A 74 11.89 -2.22 11.66
C ILE A 74 12.23 -2.79 10.29
N HIS A 75 12.73 -4.01 10.24
CA HIS A 75 13.03 -4.67 8.98
C HIS A 75 11.74 -5.21 8.34
N HIS A 76 11.22 -4.50 7.34
CA HIS A 76 10.01 -4.87 6.62
C HIS A 76 10.07 -4.43 5.17
N ARG A 77 9.17 -4.96 4.35
CA ARG A 77 8.93 -4.54 2.97
C ARG A 77 7.66 -3.71 2.91
N ARG A 78 7.79 -2.49 2.47
CA ARG A 78 6.67 -1.55 2.39
C ARG A 78 5.91 -1.73 1.09
N ILE A 79 4.58 -1.84 1.17
CA ILE A 79 3.65 -1.75 0.05
C ILE A 79 2.95 -0.39 0.17
N LEU A 80 3.26 0.52 -0.74
CA LEU A 80 2.57 1.81 -0.81
C LEU A 80 1.24 1.63 -1.53
N MET A 81 0.14 1.86 -0.83
CA MET A 81 -1.20 1.80 -1.40
C MET A 81 -1.47 3.05 -2.22
N LEU A 82 -1.16 3.00 -3.51
CA LEU A 82 -1.39 4.08 -4.47
C LEU A 82 -2.64 3.77 -5.30
N TYR A 83 -3.82 3.80 -4.67
CA TYR A 83 -5.08 3.39 -5.28
C TYR A 83 -5.63 4.45 -6.23
N THR A 84 -5.25 4.35 -7.49
CA THR A 84 -5.63 5.29 -8.56
C THR A 84 -7.09 5.22 -8.96
N SER A 85 -7.82 4.17 -8.55
CA SER A 85 -9.26 4.06 -8.77
C SER A 85 -10.05 5.26 -8.20
N TYR A 86 -9.53 5.91 -7.17
CA TYR A 86 -10.12 7.11 -6.57
C TYR A 86 -9.71 8.43 -7.25
N LEU A 87 -8.76 8.39 -8.19
CA LEU A 87 -8.18 9.58 -8.79
C LEU A 87 -8.74 9.85 -10.19
N HIS A 88 -8.79 11.12 -10.59
CA HIS A 88 -9.00 11.49 -11.98
C HIS A 88 -7.79 11.10 -12.84
N LYS A 89 -8.03 10.66 -14.09
CA LYS A 89 -6.95 10.17 -14.99
C LYS A 89 -5.82 11.18 -15.17
N GLY A 90 -6.13 12.47 -15.30
CA GLY A 90 -5.16 13.52 -15.60
C GLY A 90 -4.11 13.75 -14.51
N ILE A 91 -4.33 13.24 -13.29
CA ILE A 91 -3.40 13.45 -12.17
C ILE A 91 -2.61 12.19 -11.80
N VAL A 92 -2.94 11.03 -12.38
CA VAL A 92 -2.36 9.73 -11.99
C VAL A 92 -0.85 9.70 -12.18
N GLU A 93 -0.34 10.20 -13.30
CA GLU A 93 1.09 10.18 -13.58
C GLU A 93 1.86 11.04 -12.57
N ASN A 94 1.41 12.28 -12.33
CA ASN A 94 2.02 13.16 -11.33
C ASN A 94 1.94 12.55 -9.91
N TYR A 95 0.83 11.92 -9.59
CA TYR A 95 0.63 11.24 -8.32
C TYR A 95 1.66 10.11 -8.12
N PHE A 96 1.87 9.24 -9.10
CA PHE A 96 2.91 8.24 -9.02
C PHE A 96 4.30 8.84 -8.93
N LEU A 97 4.61 9.83 -9.77
CA LEU A 97 5.93 10.45 -9.82
C LEU A 97 6.32 11.09 -8.50
N SER A 98 5.41 11.83 -7.83
CA SER A 98 5.69 12.47 -6.55
C SER A 98 6.03 11.43 -5.47
N HIS A 99 5.21 10.39 -5.33
CA HIS A 99 5.42 9.34 -4.35
C HIS A 99 6.70 8.53 -4.62
N LEU A 100 6.93 8.12 -5.86
CA LEU A 100 8.11 7.33 -6.23
C LEU A 100 9.40 8.14 -6.06
N LYS A 101 9.40 9.43 -6.44
CA LYS A 101 10.54 10.33 -6.24
C LYS A 101 10.89 10.47 -4.75
N TYR A 102 9.88 10.69 -3.91
CA TYR A 102 10.08 10.78 -2.47
C TYR A 102 10.73 9.50 -1.92
N HIS A 103 10.20 8.33 -2.25
CA HIS A 103 10.71 7.07 -1.72
C HIS A 103 12.07 6.66 -2.28
N ARG A 104 12.40 7.02 -3.51
CA ARG A 104 13.77 6.82 -4.04
C ARG A 104 14.79 7.63 -3.25
N ASN A 105 14.46 8.86 -2.91
CA ASN A 105 15.34 9.72 -2.12
C ASN A 105 15.56 9.17 -0.70
N THR A 106 14.60 8.42 -0.17
CA THR A 106 14.73 7.77 1.15
C THR A 106 15.44 6.41 1.09
N GLN A 107 15.85 5.94 -0.10
CA GLN A 107 16.49 4.64 -0.35
C GLN A 107 15.71 3.44 0.20
N SER A 108 14.43 3.58 0.34
CA SER A 108 13.56 2.55 0.91
C SER A 108 13.07 1.57 -0.18
N PRO A 109 13.29 0.26 -0.04
CA PRO A 109 12.70 -0.71 -0.95
C PRO A 109 11.19 -0.69 -0.80
N ILE A 110 10.50 -0.38 -1.89
CA ILE A 110 9.04 -0.29 -1.92
C ILE A 110 8.44 -1.25 -2.93
N LEU A 111 7.22 -1.71 -2.63
CA LEU A 111 6.30 -2.28 -3.59
C LEU A 111 5.15 -1.30 -3.80
N VAL A 112 4.59 -1.26 -4.98
CA VAL A 112 3.44 -0.39 -5.26
C VAL A 112 2.17 -1.23 -5.25
N GLY A 113 1.23 -0.83 -4.39
CA GLY A 113 -0.11 -1.40 -4.32
C GLY A 113 -1.05 -0.63 -5.25
N LEU A 114 -1.59 -1.31 -6.27
CA LEU A 114 -2.60 -0.77 -7.17
C LEU A 114 -3.97 -1.37 -6.85
N GLY A 115 -4.98 -0.64 -7.02
CA GLY A 115 -6.35 -1.12 -6.83
C GLY A 115 -7.37 -0.03 -7.04
N THR A 116 -8.57 -0.39 -6.80
CA THR A 116 -9.15 -1.71 -6.48
C THR A 116 -9.69 -2.36 -7.75
N ILE A 117 -9.45 -3.66 -7.99
CA ILE A 117 -10.02 -4.38 -9.13
C ILE A 117 -11.30 -5.15 -8.76
N ALA A 118 -11.77 -4.99 -7.53
CA ALA A 118 -13.07 -5.46 -7.04
C ALA A 118 -13.52 -4.57 -5.89
N ARG A 119 -14.81 -4.56 -5.59
CA ARG A 119 -15.34 -3.87 -4.41
C ARG A 119 -14.72 -4.43 -3.14
N GLY A 120 -14.31 -3.55 -2.25
CA GLY A 120 -13.68 -3.87 -0.97
C GLY A 120 -14.69 -4.06 0.16
N ALA A 121 -14.24 -3.81 1.38
CA ALA A 121 -15.05 -3.97 2.59
C ALA A 121 -16.19 -2.95 2.70
N ALA A 122 -16.03 -1.75 2.14
CA ALA A 122 -17.06 -0.72 2.14
C ALA A 122 -18.15 -0.97 1.09
N GLY A 123 -17.87 -1.79 0.08
CA GLY A 123 -18.82 -2.16 -0.96
C GLY A 123 -19.08 -1.10 -2.04
N ASN A 124 -18.57 0.11 -1.87
CA ASN A 124 -18.75 1.25 -2.78
C ASN A 124 -17.45 1.76 -3.39
N GLU A 125 -16.34 1.05 -3.21
CA GLU A 125 -15.06 1.43 -3.76
C GLU A 125 -15.09 1.45 -5.29
N PRO A 126 -14.51 2.48 -5.92
CA PRO A 126 -14.43 2.55 -7.38
C PRO A 126 -13.51 1.45 -7.91
N ILE A 127 -14.00 0.74 -8.93
CA ILE A 127 -13.26 -0.37 -9.55
C ILE A 127 -12.36 0.19 -10.65
N LEU A 128 -11.07 -0.12 -10.56
CA LEU A 128 -10.07 0.19 -11.58
C LEU A 128 -10.29 -0.70 -12.80
N SER A 129 -10.68 -0.14 -13.94
CA SER A 129 -10.87 -0.93 -15.17
C SER A 129 -9.55 -1.54 -15.67
N SER A 130 -9.64 -2.63 -16.42
CA SER A 130 -8.46 -3.28 -17.05
C SER A 130 -7.65 -2.33 -17.92
N LYS A 131 -8.32 -1.43 -18.68
CA LYS A 131 -7.67 -0.38 -19.48
C LYS A 131 -6.90 0.62 -18.62
N ARG A 132 -7.47 1.00 -17.48
CA ARG A 132 -6.82 1.93 -16.56
C ARG A 132 -5.67 1.27 -15.82
N LEU A 133 -5.84 0.02 -15.41
CA LEU A 133 -4.74 -0.76 -14.84
C LEU A 133 -3.56 -0.87 -15.82
N ALA A 134 -3.82 -1.12 -17.12
CA ALA A 134 -2.78 -1.17 -18.14
C ALA A 134 -2.02 0.16 -18.25
N HIS A 135 -2.72 1.30 -18.19
CA HIS A 135 -2.10 2.63 -18.15
C HIS A 135 -1.22 2.81 -16.90
N ASP A 136 -1.74 2.52 -15.72
CA ASP A 136 -1.02 2.67 -14.46
C ASP A 136 0.25 1.80 -14.45
N LEU A 137 0.14 0.56 -14.92
CA LEU A 137 1.27 -0.33 -15.09
C LEU A 137 2.32 0.22 -16.07
N SER A 138 1.88 0.85 -17.16
CA SER A 138 2.81 1.46 -18.13
C SER A 138 3.62 2.59 -17.51
N VAL A 139 2.99 3.42 -16.67
CA VAL A 139 3.68 4.48 -15.92
C VAL A 139 4.69 3.88 -14.95
N LEU A 140 4.29 2.89 -14.15
CA LEU A 140 5.19 2.24 -13.20
C LEU A 140 6.36 1.52 -13.89
N LYS A 141 6.15 0.96 -15.07
CA LYS A 141 7.21 0.34 -15.88
C LYS A 141 8.23 1.37 -16.37
N LYS A 142 7.80 2.52 -16.86
CA LYS A 142 8.69 3.66 -17.20
C LYS A 142 9.52 4.08 -15.98
N GLU A 143 8.91 4.07 -14.82
CA GLU A 143 9.54 4.39 -13.54
C GLU A 143 10.36 3.23 -12.94
N LYS A 144 10.56 2.14 -13.67
CA LYS A 144 11.38 0.97 -13.25
C LYS A 144 10.94 0.33 -11.93
N VAL A 145 9.66 0.42 -11.60
CA VAL A 145 9.08 -0.30 -10.47
C VAL A 145 9.00 -1.77 -10.83
N LYS A 146 9.64 -2.63 -10.05
CA LYS A 146 9.73 -4.08 -10.32
C LYS A 146 8.63 -4.88 -9.66
N ASP A 147 8.27 -4.51 -8.45
CA ASP A 147 7.35 -5.27 -7.61
C ASP A 147 6.05 -4.49 -7.42
N ILE A 148 4.95 -5.09 -7.83
CA ILE A 148 3.61 -4.55 -7.67
C ILE A 148 2.69 -5.53 -6.95
N VAL A 149 1.72 -4.99 -6.23
CA VAL A 149 0.65 -5.74 -5.57
C VAL A 149 -0.68 -5.25 -6.13
N ILE A 150 -1.52 -6.15 -6.62
CA ILE A 150 -2.85 -5.80 -7.11
C ILE A 150 -3.90 -6.18 -6.08
N TYR A 151 -4.66 -5.23 -5.66
CA TYR A 151 -5.73 -5.40 -4.71
C TYR A 151 -7.09 -5.42 -5.44
N ARG A 152 -7.87 -6.47 -5.39
CA ARG A 152 -7.72 -7.75 -4.68
C ARG A 152 -8.04 -8.93 -5.61
N LEU A 153 -7.60 -10.13 -5.23
CA LEU A 153 -7.72 -11.35 -6.03
C LEU A 153 -9.16 -11.66 -6.48
N GLY A 154 -10.17 -11.40 -5.64
CA GLY A 154 -11.58 -11.68 -5.96
C GLY A 154 -12.14 -10.94 -7.18
N GLY A 155 -11.44 -9.90 -7.68
CA GLY A 155 -11.81 -9.18 -8.91
C GLY A 155 -11.04 -9.63 -10.16
N LEU A 156 -10.11 -10.57 -10.00
CA LEU A 156 -9.25 -10.99 -11.11
C LEU A 156 -10.04 -11.78 -12.15
N ASN A 157 -10.14 -11.24 -13.35
CA ASN A 157 -10.75 -11.86 -14.51
C ASN A 157 -9.76 -12.00 -15.69
N ARG A 158 -10.21 -12.54 -16.81
CA ARG A 158 -9.36 -12.77 -17.99
C ARG A 158 -8.72 -11.50 -18.55
N GLU A 159 -9.41 -10.36 -18.49
CA GLU A 159 -8.88 -9.08 -18.99
C GLU A 159 -7.73 -8.59 -18.13
N TYR A 160 -7.90 -8.59 -16.79
CA TYR A 160 -6.82 -8.21 -15.88
C TYR A 160 -5.62 -9.15 -16.00
N VAL A 161 -5.86 -10.46 -16.12
CA VAL A 161 -4.76 -11.44 -16.33
C VAL A 161 -3.99 -11.14 -17.61
N ARG A 162 -4.66 -10.76 -18.70
CA ARG A 162 -4.01 -10.36 -19.96
C ARG A 162 -3.13 -9.12 -19.76
N VAL A 163 -3.65 -8.11 -19.09
CA VAL A 163 -2.90 -6.88 -18.77
C VAL A 163 -1.66 -7.18 -17.95
N LEU A 164 -1.81 -8.01 -16.89
CA LEU A 164 -0.70 -8.37 -16.00
C LEU A 164 0.39 -9.19 -16.69
N LYS A 165 0.04 -10.08 -17.61
CA LYS A 165 1.01 -10.84 -18.41
C LYS A 165 1.91 -9.95 -19.27
N ASN A 166 1.39 -8.82 -19.74
CA ASN A 166 2.13 -7.88 -20.58
C ASN A 166 3.04 -6.92 -19.77
N TYR A 167 2.95 -6.96 -18.47
CA TYR A 167 3.79 -6.11 -17.58
C TYR A 167 5.22 -6.63 -17.42
N LYS A 168 5.46 -7.90 -17.69
CA LYS A 168 6.78 -8.55 -17.54
C LYS A 168 7.85 -7.95 -18.44
#